data_60be8d47e2e40e9fe1b538eb3503952b
#
_entry.id   60be8d47e2e40e9fe1b538eb3503952b
#
_cell.length_a   1.000
_cell.length_b   1.000
_cell.length_c   1.000
_cell.angle_alpha   90.00
_cell.angle_beta   90.00
_cell.angle_gamma   90.00
#
_symmetry.space_group_name_H-M   'P 1'
#
loop_
_entity.id
_entity.type
_entity.pdbx_description
1 polymer ?
#
loop_
_entity_poly.entity_id
_entity_poly.type
_entity_poly.pdbx_seq_one_letter_code
_entity_poly.pdbx_strand_id
1 'polypeptide(L)'
;SPDISQYVIHQPFVNTAAITKSGAQNGALIFKQQWIGYEGAPSSLFMNFNMPLKSPNRFAGILVTNDNIGIHNNVRLSGIYAHKFRIDRTSFFSLSAAPGLEFIQSDYNQIQTDFPDDPTFQGSATSLFSMNMGAGAFYFNKKFYAGLALPTLLYNHFEPSGSENKGTIGFDVKQIPLNLTGGWEKDLGKFFSLQPSFLLKYEIASAM
;
A
#
# COMPACT_ATOMS: atom_id res chain seq x y z
N SER A 1 -5.22 6.10 -1.44
CA SER A 1 -4.69 4.77 -1.08
C SER A 1 -5.83 3.84 -0.69
N PRO A 2 -5.74 2.55 -1.03
CA PRO A 2 -6.80 1.60 -0.70
C PRO A 2 -7.02 1.50 0.80
N ASP A 3 -8.29 1.42 1.21
CA ASP A 3 -8.65 1.30 2.63
C ASP A 3 -8.51 -0.15 3.08
N ILE A 4 -7.43 -0.45 3.81
CA ILE A 4 -7.18 -1.76 4.41
C ILE A 4 -7.59 -1.71 5.87
N SER A 5 -8.84 -2.01 6.16
CA SER A 5 -9.33 -2.12 7.54
C SER A 5 -8.79 -3.35 8.28
N GLN A 6 -8.28 -4.34 7.55
CA GLN A 6 -7.75 -5.60 8.09
C GLN A 6 -6.22 -5.58 8.32
N TYR A 7 -5.61 -4.39 8.44
CA TYR A 7 -4.16 -4.25 8.69
C TYR A 7 -3.67 -4.95 9.97
N VAL A 8 -4.58 -5.17 10.92
CA VAL A 8 -4.28 -5.89 12.18
C VAL A 8 -3.85 -7.33 11.90
N ILE A 9 -4.45 -7.96 10.87
CA ILE A 9 -4.16 -9.34 10.49
C ILE A 9 -2.82 -9.41 9.76
N HIS A 10 -2.50 -8.43 8.91
CA HIS A 10 -1.28 -8.44 8.12
C HIS A 10 -0.69 -7.04 7.95
N GLN A 11 0.17 -6.65 8.90
CA GLN A 11 0.80 -5.33 8.97
C GLN A 11 1.65 -4.93 7.74
N PRO A 12 2.30 -5.85 7.00
CA PRO A 12 3.06 -5.52 5.79
C PRO A 12 2.29 -4.75 4.71
N PHE A 13 0.96 -4.85 4.66
CA PHE A 13 0.15 -4.07 3.71
C PHE A 13 0.14 -2.56 3.99
N VAL A 14 0.37 -2.15 5.22
CA VAL A 14 0.38 -0.73 5.62
C VAL A 14 1.77 -0.22 5.98
N ASN A 15 2.69 -1.13 6.35
CA ASN A 15 4.08 -0.82 6.66
C ASN A 15 5.00 -1.96 6.21
N THR A 16 5.75 -1.73 5.15
CA THR A 16 6.63 -2.74 4.55
C THR A 16 7.79 -3.17 5.46
N ALA A 17 8.18 -2.37 6.46
CA ALA A 17 9.19 -2.78 7.45
C ALA A 17 8.69 -3.88 8.42
N ALA A 18 7.37 -4.05 8.52
CA ALA A 18 6.76 -5.08 9.36
C ALA A 18 7.00 -6.52 8.86
N ILE A 19 7.48 -6.74 7.62
CA ILE A 19 7.84 -8.07 7.10
C ILE A 19 8.88 -8.78 7.96
N THR A 20 9.67 -8.03 8.73
CA THR A 20 10.73 -8.56 9.59
C THR A 20 10.23 -9.15 10.91
N LYS A 21 8.94 -8.86 11.28
CA LYS A 21 8.38 -9.26 12.58
C LYS A 21 8.22 -10.76 12.73
N SER A 22 7.78 -11.46 11.68
CA SER A 22 7.58 -12.91 11.71
C SER A 22 8.88 -13.70 11.87
N GLY A 23 9.99 -13.16 11.37
CA GLY A 23 11.28 -13.86 11.35
C GLY A 23 11.34 -15.07 10.39
N ALA A 24 10.25 -15.43 9.74
CA ALA A 24 10.08 -16.59 8.87
C ALA A 24 9.46 -16.18 7.53
N GLN A 25 9.38 -17.13 6.61
CA GLN A 25 8.59 -16.96 5.40
C GLN A 25 7.12 -16.75 5.78
N ASN A 26 6.50 -15.77 5.15
CA ASN A 26 5.12 -15.41 5.38
C ASN A 26 4.47 -14.93 4.10
N GLY A 27 3.19 -15.26 3.92
CA GLY A 27 2.39 -14.80 2.80
C GLY A 27 0.97 -14.50 3.24
N ALA A 28 0.35 -13.53 2.61
CA ALA A 28 -1.05 -13.20 2.82
C ALA A 28 -1.70 -12.80 1.51
N LEU A 29 -2.96 -13.19 1.38
CA LEU A 29 -3.85 -12.83 0.29
C LEU A 29 -5.14 -12.30 0.92
N ILE A 30 -5.52 -11.08 0.56
CA ILE A 30 -6.77 -10.46 1.00
C ILE A 30 -7.54 -10.03 -0.24
N PHE A 31 -8.77 -10.49 -0.35
CA PHE A 31 -9.73 -10.02 -1.34
C PHE A 31 -10.84 -9.25 -0.62
N LYS A 32 -11.11 -8.04 -1.09
CA LYS A 32 -12.17 -7.18 -0.58
C LYS A 32 -13.10 -6.83 -1.72
N GLN A 33 -14.39 -7.00 -1.52
CA GLN A 33 -15.43 -6.54 -2.44
C GLN A 33 -16.47 -5.74 -1.67
N GLN A 34 -16.85 -4.61 -2.20
CA GLN A 34 -17.87 -3.73 -1.62
C GLN A 34 -19.08 -3.70 -2.55
N TRP A 35 -20.29 -3.46 -2.00
CA TRP A 35 -21.55 -3.32 -2.75
C TRP A 35 -21.81 -4.46 -3.75
N ILE A 36 -21.80 -5.69 -3.24
CA ILE A 36 -22.05 -6.88 -4.06
C ILE A 36 -23.41 -6.76 -4.76
N GLY A 37 -23.44 -6.98 -6.09
CA GLY A 37 -24.63 -6.89 -6.91
C GLY A 37 -24.82 -5.56 -7.66
N TYR A 38 -23.94 -4.60 -7.44
CA TYR A 38 -23.91 -3.36 -8.23
C TYR A 38 -22.83 -3.43 -9.31
N GLU A 39 -23.13 -2.98 -10.51
CA GLU A 39 -22.18 -2.86 -11.61
C GLU A 39 -21.11 -1.80 -11.29
N GLY A 40 -19.84 -2.10 -11.58
CA GLY A 40 -18.73 -1.20 -11.23
C GLY A 40 -18.39 -1.13 -9.74
N ALA A 41 -18.93 -2.05 -8.92
CA ALA A 41 -18.68 -2.12 -7.48
C ALA A 41 -17.18 -2.26 -7.16
N PRO A 42 -16.65 -1.51 -6.17
CA PRO A 42 -15.24 -1.56 -5.80
C PRO A 42 -14.78 -2.95 -5.38
N SER A 43 -13.67 -3.41 -5.95
CA SER A 43 -12.99 -4.62 -5.52
C SER A 43 -11.50 -4.36 -5.37
N SER A 44 -10.88 -4.98 -4.37
CA SER A 44 -9.45 -4.85 -4.11
C SER A 44 -8.84 -6.21 -3.79
N LEU A 45 -7.68 -6.47 -4.37
CA LEU A 45 -6.87 -7.65 -4.12
C LEU A 45 -5.52 -7.19 -3.56
N PHE A 46 -5.11 -7.76 -2.43
CA PHE A 46 -3.81 -7.52 -1.81
C PHE A 46 -3.10 -8.86 -1.66
N MET A 47 -1.90 -8.95 -2.19
CA MET A 47 -1.04 -10.12 -2.04
C MET A 47 0.33 -9.67 -1.53
N ASN A 48 0.81 -10.33 -0.49
CA ASN A 48 2.16 -10.16 0.02
C ASN A 48 2.82 -11.52 0.21
N PHE A 49 4.09 -11.59 -0.15
CA PHE A 49 4.96 -12.70 0.20
C PHE A 49 6.31 -12.15 0.63
N ASN A 50 6.84 -12.66 1.73
CA ASN A 50 8.13 -12.23 2.25
C ASN A 50 8.90 -13.41 2.84
N MET A 51 10.23 -13.30 2.85
CA MET A 51 11.11 -14.32 3.38
C MET A 51 12.40 -13.69 3.94
N PRO A 52 13.03 -14.33 4.95
CA PRO A 52 14.38 -13.98 5.34
C PRO A 52 15.37 -14.37 4.23
N LEU A 53 16.38 -13.55 4.04
CA LEU A 53 17.51 -13.85 3.18
C LEU A 53 18.54 -14.70 3.94
N LYS A 54 19.72 -14.92 3.34
CA LYS A 54 20.81 -15.68 3.99
C LYS A 54 21.18 -15.17 5.39
N SER A 55 21.00 -13.88 5.63
CA SER A 55 21.18 -13.27 6.96
C SER A 55 19.83 -13.17 7.69
N PRO A 56 19.73 -13.55 8.97
CA PRO A 56 18.49 -13.50 9.75
C PRO A 56 17.97 -12.07 10.01
N ASN A 57 18.76 -11.08 9.65
CA ASN A 57 18.43 -9.68 9.81
C ASN A 57 17.96 -8.99 8.50
N ARG A 58 18.01 -9.70 7.37
CA ARG A 58 17.66 -9.17 6.07
C ARG A 58 16.47 -9.93 5.51
N PHE A 59 15.51 -9.19 4.99
CA PHE A 59 14.28 -9.74 4.44
C PHE A 59 14.04 -9.16 3.05
N ALA A 60 13.50 -10.00 2.18
CA ALA A 60 12.96 -9.59 0.91
C ALA A 60 11.49 -9.99 0.81
N GLY A 61 10.73 -9.25 0.02
CA GLY A 61 9.33 -9.55 -0.22
C GLY A 61 8.82 -8.92 -1.49
N ILE A 62 7.62 -9.30 -1.85
CA ILE A 62 6.81 -8.68 -2.91
C ILE A 62 5.46 -8.30 -2.35
N LEU A 63 4.95 -7.19 -2.83
CA LEU A 63 3.61 -6.69 -2.53
C LEU A 63 2.93 -6.37 -3.85
N VAL A 64 1.79 -6.98 -4.08
CA VAL A 64 0.92 -6.72 -5.23
C VAL A 64 -0.41 -6.20 -4.70
N THR A 65 -0.88 -5.11 -5.27
CA THR A 65 -2.23 -4.61 -5.02
C THR A 65 -2.93 -4.39 -6.34
N ASN A 66 -4.19 -4.76 -6.41
CA ASN A 66 -5.07 -4.45 -7.54
C ASN A 66 -6.36 -3.84 -6.98
N ASP A 67 -6.64 -2.61 -7.37
CA ASP A 67 -7.84 -1.88 -7.01
C ASP A 67 -8.65 -1.60 -8.27
N ASN A 68 -9.89 -2.08 -8.29
CA ASN A 68 -10.84 -1.85 -9.37
C ASN A 68 -12.02 -1.06 -8.82
N ILE A 69 -12.28 0.13 -9.38
CA ILE A 69 -13.36 1.03 -8.94
C ILE A 69 -14.01 1.63 -10.19
N GLY A 70 -15.21 1.14 -10.54
CA GLY A 70 -15.91 1.57 -11.76
C GLY A 70 -15.06 1.29 -13.00
N ILE A 71 -14.73 2.34 -13.74
CA ILE A 71 -13.92 2.29 -14.97
C ILE A 71 -12.41 2.31 -14.71
N HIS A 72 -11.98 2.50 -13.44
CA HIS A 72 -10.58 2.62 -13.06
C HIS A 72 -10.04 1.31 -12.51
N ASN A 73 -8.96 0.82 -13.09
CA ASN A 73 -8.17 -0.31 -12.59
C ASN A 73 -6.76 0.19 -12.26
N ASN A 74 -6.31 -0.06 -11.04
CA ASN A 74 -4.97 0.30 -10.58
C ASN A 74 -4.24 -0.93 -10.06
N VAL A 75 -3.18 -1.34 -10.76
CA VAL A 75 -2.31 -2.45 -10.36
C VAL A 75 -0.98 -1.90 -9.92
N ARG A 76 -0.58 -2.22 -8.69
CA ARG A 76 0.74 -1.88 -8.15
C ARG A 76 1.51 -3.14 -7.80
N LEU A 77 2.77 -3.19 -8.24
CA LEU A 77 3.75 -4.22 -7.90
C LEU A 77 4.94 -3.57 -7.21
N SER A 78 5.30 -4.01 -6.01
CA SER A 78 6.45 -3.50 -5.26
C SER A 78 7.35 -4.63 -4.80
N GLY A 79 8.65 -4.49 -5.01
CA GLY A 79 9.67 -5.30 -4.37
C GLY A 79 10.03 -4.67 -3.02
N ILE A 80 10.15 -5.47 -1.97
CA ILE A 80 10.46 -4.99 -0.62
C ILE A 80 11.82 -5.51 -0.21
N TYR A 81 12.66 -4.62 0.30
CA TYR A 81 13.84 -4.96 1.07
C TYR A 81 13.71 -4.37 2.47
N ALA A 82 13.97 -5.18 3.50
CA ALA A 82 13.95 -4.70 4.88
C ALA A 82 15.14 -5.23 5.67
N HIS A 83 15.65 -4.36 6.55
CA HIS A 83 16.74 -4.68 7.46
C HIS A 83 16.27 -4.55 8.90
N LYS A 84 16.50 -5.60 9.70
CA LYS A 84 16.16 -5.69 11.13
C LYS A 84 17.40 -5.44 11.97
N PHE A 85 17.35 -4.45 12.83
CA PHE A 85 18.36 -4.13 13.83
C PHE A 85 17.92 -4.64 15.18
N ARG A 86 18.79 -5.33 15.87
CA ARG A 86 18.56 -5.74 17.24
C ARG A 86 19.00 -4.64 18.18
N ILE A 87 18.08 -4.13 19.01
CA ILE A 87 18.37 -3.12 20.02
C ILE A 87 18.79 -3.78 21.32
N ASP A 88 17.99 -4.75 21.78
CA ASP A 88 18.27 -5.55 22.96
C ASP A 88 17.85 -7.02 22.75
N ARG A 89 17.75 -7.80 23.84
CA ARG A 89 17.41 -9.24 23.77
C ARG A 89 16.00 -9.50 23.22
N THR A 90 15.10 -8.54 23.34
CA THR A 90 13.67 -8.71 23.03
C THR A 90 13.13 -7.65 22.08
N SER A 91 13.88 -6.57 21.82
CA SER A 91 13.44 -5.42 21.03
C SER A 91 14.20 -5.28 19.73
N PHE A 92 13.48 -4.98 18.69
CA PHE A 92 13.98 -4.85 17.33
C PHE A 92 13.46 -3.57 16.68
N PHE A 93 14.27 -3.03 15.79
CA PHE A 93 13.92 -1.94 14.92
C PHE A 93 14.17 -2.35 13.47
N SER A 94 13.30 -1.96 12.57
CA SER A 94 13.42 -2.33 11.15
C SER A 94 13.23 -1.11 10.27
N LEU A 95 13.99 -1.08 9.19
CA LEU A 95 13.83 -0.14 8.09
C LEU A 95 13.56 -0.90 6.80
N SER A 96 12.75 -0.33 5.93
CA SER A 96 12.45 -0.89 4.62
C SER A 96 12.45 0.15 3.52
N ALA A 97 12.77 -0.33 2.32
CA ALA A 97 12.54 0.35 1.06
C ALA A 97 11.70 -0.56 0.16
N ALA A 98 10.76 0.03 -0.56
CA ALA A 98 9.82 -0.69 -1.42
C ALA A 98 9.67 0.02 -2.77
N PRO A 99 10.66 -0.12 -3.69
CA PRO A 99 10.49 0.32 -5.08
C PRO A 99 9.37 -0.46 -5.74
N GLY A 100 8.59 0.22 -6.56
CA GLY A 100 7.43 -0.37 -7.22
C GLY A 100 7.06 0.30 -8.53
N LEU A 101 6.20 -0.40 -9.25
CA LEU A 101 5.60 0.01 -10.51
C LEU A 101 4.10 0.06 -10.33
N GLU A 102 3.46 1.06 -10.91
CA GLU A 102 2.03 1.25 -10.86
C GLU A 102 1.47 1.42 -12.27
N PHE A 103 0.43 0.66 -12.57
CA PHE A 103 -0.29 0.69 -13.83
C PHE A 103 -1.72 1.15 -13.54
N ILE A 104 -2.09 2.30 -14.09
CA ILE A 104 -3.42 2.86 -13.95
C ILE A 104 -4.08 2.76 -15.32
N GLN A 105 -5.22 2.09 -15.41
CA GLN A 105 -6.02 1.97 -16.61
C GLN A 105 -7.40 2.55 -16.35
N SER A 106 -7.88 3.37 -17.26
CA SER A 106 -9.23 3.95 -17.23
C SER A 106 -9.91 3.68 -18.56
N ASP A 107 -11.03 2.96 -18.51
CA ASP A 107 -11.80 2.58 -19.71
C ASP A 107 -13.07 3.45 -19.80
N TYR A 108 -12.98 4.53 -20.55
CA TYR A 108 -14.11 5.46 -20.75
C TYR A 108 -15.21 4.89 -21.66
N ASN A 109 -14.95 3.78 -22.39
CA ASN A 109 -15.96 3.17 -23.25
C ASN A 109 -17.10 2.50 -22.47
N GLN A 110 -16.91 2.26 -21.18
CA GLN A 110 -17.93 1.68 -20.31
C GLN A 110 -18.96 2.72 -19.80
N ILE A 111 -18.71 4.01 -20.05
CA ILE A 111 -19.63 5.07 -19.63
C ILE A 111 -20.75 5.18 -20.66
N GLN A 112 -21.97 4.81 -20.29
CA GLN A 112 -23.17 5.12 -21.08
C GLN A 112 -23.57 6.57 -20.78
N THR A 113 -23.43 7.44 -21.78
CA THR A 113 -23.89 8.84 -21.68
C THR A 113 -25.22 8.99 -22.39
N ASP A 114 -26.13 9.81 -21.86
CA ASP A 114 -27.36 10.18 -22.53
C ASP A 114 -27.11 11.04 -23.80
N PHE A 115 -25.87 11.53 -23.96
CA PHE A 115 -25.41 12.31 -25.12
C PHE A 115 -24.23 11.60 -25.79
N PRO A 116 -24.47 10.71 -26.79
CA PRO A 116 -23.42 9.93 -27.45
C PRO A 116 -22.32 10.72 -28.16
N ASP A 117 -22.61 12.00 -28.50
CA ASP A 117 -21.71 12.89 -29.26
C ASP A 117 -20.92 13.87 -28.35
N ASP A 118 -20.95 13.74 -27.03
CA ASP A 118 -20.17 14.61 -26.15
C ASP A 118 -18.64 14.34 -26.31
N PRO A 119 -17.89 15.32 -26.85
CA PRO A 119 -16.45 15.16 -27.09
C PRO A 119 -15.65 14.89 -25.82
N THR A 120 -16.17 15.18 -24.64
CA THR A 120 -15.51 14.94 -23.35
C THR A 120 -15.39 13.44 -23.04
N PHE A 121 -16.30 12.62 -23.59
CA PHE A 121 -16.36 11.17 -23.37
C PHE A 121 -15.94 10.34 -24.59
N GLN A 122 -15.55 10.95 -25.69
CA GLN A 122 -15.00 10.28 -26.88
C GLN A 122 -13.53 9.85 -26.68
N GLY A 123 -13.12 9.56 -25.44
CA GLY A 123 -11.77 9.15 -25.10
C GLY A 123 -11.59 7.64 -25.15
N SER A 124 -10.60 7.20 -25.90
CA SER A 124 -10.06 5.83 -25.84
C SER A 124 -9.55 5.50 -24.42
N ALA A 125 -9.52 4.21 -24.08
CA ALA A 125 -8.92 3.74 -22.83
C ALA A 125 -7.52 4.37 -22.62
N THR A 126 -7.34 5.02 -21.48
CA THR A 126 -6.05 5.64 -21.13
C THR A 126 -5.32 4.72 -20.17
N SER A 127 -4.07 4.38 -20.50
CA SER A 127 -3.20 3.61 -19.61
C SER A 127 -1.99 4.46 -19.22
N LEU A 128 -1.71 4.53 -17.93
CA LEU A 128 -0.59 5.28 -17.37
C LEU A 128 0.33 4.31 -16.62
N PHE A 129 1.62 4.47 -16.86
CA PHE A 129 2.66 3.75 -16.14
C PHE A 129 3.40 4.72 -15.22
N SER A 130 3.59 4.33 -13.98
CA SER A 130 4.23 5.15 -12.96
C SER A 130 5.22 4.33 -12.15
N MET A 131 6.33 4.95 -11.76
CA MET A 131 7.24 4.39 -10.77
C MET A 131 6.88 4.95 -9.40
N ASN A 132 6.95 4.10 -8.40
CA ASN A 132 6.71 4.46 -7.02
C ASN A 132 7.83 3.95 -6.13
N MET A 133 8.02 4.58 -4.99
CA MET A 133 8.93 4.12 -3.95
C MET A 133 8.28 4.32 -2.59
N GLY A 134 8.18 3.26 -1.82
CA GLY A 134 7.75 3.31 -0.42
C GLY A 134 8.91 3.16 0.54
N ALA A 135 8.74 3.64 1.77
CA ALA A 135 9.67 3.41 2.87
C ALA A 135 8.91 3.12 4.16
N GLY A 136 9.55 2.41 5.07
CA GLY A 136 8.96 2.09 6.36
C GLY A 136 9.99 2.01 7.47
N ALA A 137 9.56 2.38 8.68
CA ALA A 137 10.25 2.16 9.93
C ALA A 137 9.31 1.43 10.88
N PHE A 138 9.81 0.42 11.57
CA PHE A 138 8.99 -0.41 12.44
C PHE A 138 9.78 -0.87 13.66
N TYR A 139 9.28 -0.53 14.84
CA TYR A 139 9.78 -1.01 16.11
C TYR A 139 8.84 -2.08 16.66
N PHE A 140 9.40 -3.16 17.20
CA PHE A 140 8.59 -4.17 17.86
C PHE A 140 9.36 -4.91 18.95
N ASN A 141 8.63 -5.33 19.95
CA ASN A 141 9.06 -6.25 20.97
C ASN A 141 7.97 -7.29 21.27
N LYS A 142 8.10 -8.07 22.34
CA LYS A 142 7.12 -9.10 22.71
C LYS A 142 5.75 -8.53 23.11
N LYS A 143 5.66 -7.26 23.52
CA LYS A 143 4.46 -6.67 24.12
C LYS A 143 3.83 -5.58 23.24
N PHE A 144 4.61 -4.82 22.51
CA PHE A 144 4.07 -3.72 21.71
C PHE A 144 4.86 -3.53 20.40
N TYR A 145 4.24 -2.83 19.49
CA TYR A 145 4.87 -2.38 18.27
C TYR A 145 4.43 -0.96 17.94
N ALA A 146 5.28 -0.25 17.19
CA ALA A 146 5.00 1.04 16.61
C ALA A 146 5.65 1.12 15.23
N GLY A 147 4.98 1.75 14.28
CA GLY A 147 5.46 1.84 12.91
C GLY A 147 5.08 3.14 12.25
N LEU A 148 5.98 3.61 11.41
CA LEU A 148 5.82 4.75 10.52
C LEU A 148 6.06 4.26 9.10
N ALA A 149 5.17 4.57 8.17
CA ALA A 149 5.34 4.22 6.77
C ALA A 149 4.96 5.37 5.85
N LEU A 150 5.73 5.48 4.79
CA LEU A 150 5.52 6.37 3.65
C LEU A 150 5.26 5.46 2.44
N PRO A 151 4.01 5.11 2.14
CA PRO A 151 3.69 4.14 1.09
C PRO A 151 4.02 4.66 -0.31
N THR A 152 4.08 5.97 -0.49
CA THR A 152 4.42 6.63 -1.75
C THR A 152 5.30 7.85 -1.47
N LEU A 153 6.57 7.78 -1.89
CA LEU A 153 7.53 8.87 -1.79
C LEU A 153 7.69 9.65 -3.09
N LEU A 154 7.39 9.00 -4.23
CA LEU A 154 7.49 9.62 -5.55
C LEU A 154 6.10 10.00 -6.01
N TYR A 155 5.96 11.24 -6.45
CA TYR A 155 4.74 11.76 -7.05
C TYR A 155 4.96 11.98 -8.55
N ASN A 156 4.05 11.45 -9.36
CA ASN A 156 4.07 11.68 -10.80
C ASN A 156 3.08 12.79 -11.15
N HIS A 157 3.61 13.90 -11.63
CA HIS A 157 2.79 14.99 -12.14
C HIS A 157 2.54 14.77 -13.63
N PHE A 158 1.27 14.58 -14.00
CA PHE A 158 0.85 14.52 -15.39
C PHE A 158 0.32 15.89 -15.80
N GLU A 159 1.01 16.57 -16.69
CA GLU A 159 0.44 17.75 -17.35
C GLU A 159 -0.45 17.27 -18.51
N PRO A 160 -1.76 17.61 -18.50
CA PRO A 160 -2.64 17.36 -19.63
C PRO A 160 -2.37 18.39 -20.73
N SER A 161 -1.20 18.35 -21.34
CA SER A 161 -0.89 19.18 -22.50
C SER A 161 -0.63 18.29 -23.70
N GLY A 162 -1.45 18.47 -24.72
CA GLY A 162 -1.42 17.69 -25.94
C GLY A 162 -0.03 17.63 -26.56
N SER A 163 0.36 16.41 -26.94
CA SER A 163 1.64 16.06 -27.58
C SER A 163 2.74 15.68 -26.61
N GLU A 164 2.95 14.37 -26.51
CA GLU A 164 3.94 13.64 -25.73
C GLU A 164 3.70 13.61 -24.20
N ASN A 165 3.40 12.41 -23.70
CA ASN A 165 3.30 12.06 -22.27
C ASN A 165 4.66 12.25 -21.55
N LYS A 166 5.06 13.48 -21.26
CA LYS A 166 6.17 13.78 -20.38
C LYS A 166 5.69 13.81 -18.94
N GLY A 167 5.68 12.64 -18.29
CA GLY A 167 5.52 12.56 -16.85
C GLY A 167 6.80 13.05 -16.16
N THR A 168 6.70 14.07 -15.32
CA THR A 168 7.79 14.50 -14.45
C THR A 168 7.71 13.74 -13.14
N ILE A 169 8.75 13.01 -12.78
CA ILE A 169 8.87 12.37 -11.46
C ILE A 169 9.44 13.42 -10.50
N GLY A 170 8.67 13.77 -9.49
CA GLY A 170 9.07 14.75 -8.48
C GLY A 170 8.87 14.25 -7.05
N PHE A 171 9.56 14.87 -6.12
CA PHE A 171 9.31 14.74 -4.68
C PHE A 171 8.52 15.97 -4.22
N ASP A 172 7.26 15.80 -3.88
CA ASP A 172 6.50 16.83 -3.19
C ASP A 172 6.20 16.38 -1.76
N VAL A 173 6.97 16.89 -0.82
CA VAL A 173 6.86 16.55 0.62
C VAL A 173 5.47 16.86 1.18
N LYS A 174 4.74 17.80 0.58
CA LYS A 174 3.40 18.19 1.03
C LYS A 174 2.31 17.17 0.68
N GLN A 175 2.58 16.25 -0.25
CA GLN A 175 1.61 15.26 -0.72
C GLN A 175 1.97 13.82 -0.32
N ILE A 176 3.01 13.63 0.51
CA ILE A 176 3.43 12.29 0.93
C ILE A 176 2.43 11.72 1.94
N PRO A 177 1.72 10.63 1.63
CA PRO A 177 0.86 9.97 2.59
C PRO A 177 1.71 9.35 3.72
N LEU A 178 1.23 9.51 4.94
CA LEU A 178 1.89 9.00 6.14
C LEU A 178 0.97 8.02 6.86
N ASN A 179 1.46 6.83 7.12
CA ASN A 179 0.78 5.83 7.94
C ASN A 179 1.50 5.70 9.28
N LEU A 180 0.79 5.89 10.37
CA LEU A 180 1.26 5.63 11.72
C LEU A 180 0.48 4.43 12.28
N THR A 181 1.20 3.40 12.72
CA THR A 181 0.61 2.20 13.30
C THR A 181 1.15 1.95 14.69
N GLY A 182 0.33 1.38 15.55
CA GLY A 182 0.77 0.94 16.86
C GLY A 182 -0.19 -0.08 17.46
N GLY A 183 0.31 -0.85 18.40
CA GLY A 183 -0.49 -1.82 19.13
C GLY A 183 0.31 -2.45 20.26
N TRP A 184 -0.41 -3.01 21.21
CA TRP A 184 0.19 -3.76 22.30
C TRP A 184 -0.55 -5.06 22.55
N GLU A 185 0.13 -6.00 23.17
CA GLU A 185 -0.41 -7.29 23.55
C GLU A 185 -0.35 -7.43 25.07
N LYS A 186 -1.48 -7.80 25.67
CA LYS A 186 -1.61 -8.07 27.08
C LYS A 186 -2.33 -9.39 27.30
N ASP A 187 -1.64 -10.32 27.96
CA ASP A 187 -2.26 -11.56 28.39
C ASP A 187 -3.20 -11.30 29.57
N LEU A 188 -4.45 -11.69 29.44
CA LEU A 188 -5.51 -11.61 30.46
C LEU A 188 -5.76 -12.98 31.12
N GLY A 189 -4.72 -13.79 31.26
CA GLY A 189 -4.80 -15.14 31.83
C GLY A 189 -4.27 -16.20 30.86
N LYS A 190 -4.60 -17.47 31.12
CA LYS A 190 -4.05 -18.59 30.32
C LYS A 190 -4.70 -18.75 28.94
N PHE A 191 -5.91 -18.18 28.74
CA PHE A 191 -6.71 -18.45 27.54
C PHE A 191 -7.06 -17.18 26.75
N PHE A 192 -6.81 -16.00 27.27
CA PHE A 192 -7.19 -14.74 26.63
C PHE A 192 -6.00 -13.80 26.51
N SER A 193 -5.82 -13.24 25.33
CA SER A 193 -4.92 -12.11 25.07
C SER A 193 -5.71 -10.96 24.45
N LEU A 194 -5.44 -9.74 24.88
CA LEU A 194 -5.99 -8.52 24.34
C LEU A 194 -4.93 -7.84 23.48
N GLN A 195 -5.27 -7.54 22.22
CA GLN A 195 -4.35 -6.94 21.24
C GLN A 195 -4.96 -5.68 20.60
N PRO A 196 -5.13 -4.58 21.37
CA PRO A 196 -5.58 -3.33 20.78
C PRO A 196 -4.52 -2.77 19.84
N SER A 197 -4.99 -2.21 18.72
CA SER A 197 -4.15 -1.59 17.72
C SER A 197 -4.82 -0.37 17.12
N PHE A 198 -4.03 0.53 16.56
CA PHE A 198 -4.51 1.69 15.83
C PHE A 198 -3.73 1.90 14.53
N LEU A 199 -4.38 2.50 13.57
CA LEU A 199 -3.81 2.99 12.33
C LEU A 199 -4.31 4.41 12.10
N LEU A 200 -3.37 5.36 12.02
CA LEU A 200 -3.63 6.72 11.57
C LEU A 200 -3.05 6.90 10.18
N LYS A 201 -3.89 7.30 9.25
CA LYS A 201 -3.50 7.68 7.90
C LYS A 201 -3.61 9.20 7.77
N TYR A 202 -2.53 9.83 7.39
CA TYR A 202 -2.49 11.24 7.11
C TYR A 202 -2.18 11.44 5.63
N GLU A 203 -3.15 12.00 4.91
CA GLU A 203 -3.03 12.39 3.51
C GLU A 203 -3.40 13.86 3.42
N ILE A 204 -2.51 14.69 2.89
CA ILE A 204 -2.87 16.06 2.58
C ILE A 204 -3.66 15.99 1.28
N ALA A 205 -4.98 16.22 1.38
CA ALA A 205 -5.78 16.46 0.19
C ALA A 205 -5.30 17.79 -0.42
N SER A 206 -4.67 17.75 -1.59
CA SER A 206 -4.49 18.96 -2.38
C SER A 206 -5.88 19.47 -2.76
N ALA A 207 -6.29 20.59 -2.20
CA ALA A 207 -7.44 21.32 -2.69
C ALA A 207 -7.12 21.72 -4.15
N MET A 208 -7.94 21.19 -5.06
CA MET A 208 -7.99 21.64 -6.45
C MET A 208 -8.53 23.07 -6.51
#